data_0a2655dfc39b911e21677891c8639649
#
_entry.id   0a2655dfc39b911e21677891c8639649
#
_cell.length_a   1.000
_cell.length_b   1.000
_cell.length_c   1.000
_cell.angle_alpha   90.00
_cell.angle_beta   90.00
_cell.angle_gamma   90.00
#
_symmetry.space_group_name_H-M   'P 1'
#
loop_
_entity.id
_entity.type
_entity.pdbx_description
1 polymer ?
#
loop_
_entity_poly.entity_id
_entity_poly.type
_entity_poly.pdbx_seq_one_letter_code
_entity_poly.pdbx_strand_id
1 'polypeptide(L)'
;GYKADFNSDADNASLTVSLTRAVAKVSLNLTTPNTGDVFTVTSVRLMNVAKKLYYVESATTAPTVAELTTYTSDNTKSIAWYVPENKAGSNSLTDWKDRYEDNVPATATYILIEGSYTPKGGIARDVAYTIYLGAGDKAGDFNVVRNTKYTINAAIKGTNMNDGRVLVGKDLSAAGTQTANCYVVNTTDANKWYRFKATIRGNGAATSAQISYTGTDIPANERIAPDNAALVWETREGDKAPTLDYVGYSRNGYIVFKLGEATEGNAVVAAKNGATTLWSWHIWTTAAFDRNGIKVQTYETRPRNGLASYADITKREFKMMDRNLG
;
A
#
# COMPACT_ATOMS: atom_id res chain seq x y z
N GLY A 1 31.86 13.32 26.43
CA GLY A 1 32.87 12.57 27.15
C GLY A 1 32.74 12.82 28.64
N TYR A 2 32.45 11.79 29.39
CA TYR A 2 32.51 11.85 30.83
C TYR A 2 34.00 11.82 31.20
N LYS A 3 34.50 12.86 31.78
CA LYS A 3 35.77 12.84 32.48
C LYS A 3 35.48 12.33 33.89
N ALA A 4 35.70 11.06 34.12
CA ALA A 4 35.86 10.59 35.50
C ALA A 4 37.23 11.11 35.96
N ASP A 5 37.26 11.90 37.02
CA ASP A 5 38.50 12.20 37.68
C ASP A 5 39.02 10.90 38.28
N PHE A 6 40.02 10.35 37.62
CA PHE A 6 40.73 9.16 38.08
C PHE A 6 41.72 9.61 39.19
N ASN A 7 41.41 9.30 40.42
CA ASN A 7 42.38 9.47 41.48
C ASN A 7 43.26 8.21 41.54
N SER A 8 44.51 8.33 41.13
CA SER A 8 45.49 7.22 41.07
C SER A 8 45.96 6.71 42.41
N ASP A 9 45.55 7.33 43.50
CA ASP A 9 46.07 7.05 44.85
C ASP A 9 45.21 6.06 45.66
N ALA A 10 44.14 5.53 45.07
CA ALA A 10 43.36 4.47 45.70
C ALA A 10 43.90 3.11 45.26
N ASP A 11 44.72 2.51 46.05
CA ASP A 11 45.18 1.12 45.90
C ASP A 11 43.98 0.19 45.64
N ASN A 12 43.98 -0.47 44.48
CA ASN A 12 43.04 -1.54 44.09
C ASN A 12 41.56 -1.17 43.93
N ALA A 13 41.24 0.03 43.52
CA ALA A 13 39.86 0.33 43.09
C ALA A 13 39.57 -0.37 41.74
N SER A 14 38.74 -1.42 41.76
CA SER A 14 38.23 -2.03 40.53
C SER A 14 37.17 -1.10 39.90
N LEU A 15 37.49 -0.52 38.74
CA LEU A 15 36.54 0.24 37.97
C LEU A 15 35.71 -0.71 37.08
N THR A 16 34.44 -0.82 37.37
CA THR A 16 33.49 -1.56 36.50
C THR A 16 32.86 -0.58 35.51
N VAL A 17 33.18 -0.72 34.24
CA VAL A 17 32.55 0.06 33.18
C VAL A 17 31.51 -0.82 32.45
N SER A 18 30.24 -0.50 32.59
CA SER A 18 29.17 -1.16 31.88
C SER A 18 28.95 -0.54 30.50
N LEU A 19 29.18 -1.30 29.44
CA LEU A 19 28.98 -0.88 28.07
C LEU A 19 27.68 -1.44 27.56
N THR A 20 26.82 -0.56 27.08
CA THR A 20 25.55 -0.92 26.40
C THR A 20 25.72 -0.76 24.90
N ARG A 21 25.31 -1.77 24.10
CA ARG A 21 25.36 -1.67 22.65
C ARG A 21 24.42 -0.57 22.20
N ALA A 22 24.89 0.35 21.34
CA ALA A 22 24.08 1.45 20.81
C ALA A 22 23.11 1.02 19.70
N VAL A 23 23.22 -0.24 19.23
CA VAL A 23 22.39 -0.81 18.18
C VAL A 23 21.51 -1.93 18.69
N ALA A 24 20.41 -2.17 18.00
CA ALA A 24 19.60 -3.38 18.08
C ALA A 24 20.02 -4.38 16.99
N LYS A 25 19.82 -5.66 17.23
CA LYS A 25 19.94 -6.72 16.22
C LYS A 25 18.54 -7.19 15.82
N VAL A 26 18.21 -7.10 14.53
CA VAL A 26 16.96 -7.62 13.96
C VAL A 26 17.29 -8.85 13.14
N SER A 27 16.70 -9.99 13.47
CA SER A 27 16.87 -11.25 12.74
C SER A 27 15.53 -11.72 12.21
N LEU A 28 15.48 -12.06 10.91
CA LEU A 28 14.31 -12.63 10.26
C LEU A 28 14.63 -14.08 9.85
N ASN A 29 13.78 -15.01 10.28
CA ASN A 29 13.73 -16.38 9.80
C ASN A 29 12.40 -16.56 9.06
N LEU A 30 12.46 -16.76 7.74
CA LEU A 30 11.29 -16.93 6.92
C LEU A 30 11.07 -18.42 6.64
N THR A 31 9.89 -18.91 6.97
CA THR A 31 9.46 -20.27 6.65
C THR A 31 8.41 -20.24 5.55
N THR A 32 8.49 -21.24 4.69
CA THR A 32 7.63 -21.38 3.51
C THR A 32 6.26 -21.96 3.88
N PRO A 33 5.28 -21.85 2.97
CA PRO A 33 3.89 -22.20 3.23
C PRO A 33 3.60 -23.69 3.37
N ASN A 34 2.30 -23.96 3.56
CA ASN A 34 1.74 -25.32 3.68
C ASN A 34 2.07 -26.20 2.48
N THR A 35 2.00 -27.51 2.67
CA THR A 35 2.28 -28.49 1.63
C THR A 35 1.44 -28.27 0.37
N GLY A 36 2.11 -27.98 -0.73
CA GLY A 36 1.51 -27.76 -2.05
C GLY A 36 1.31 -26.30 -2.42
N ASP A 37 1.48 -25.37 -1.49
CA ASP A 37 1.56 -23.93 -1.79
C ASP A 37 3.01 -23.56 -2.14
N VAL A 38 3.19 -22.52 -2.93
CA VAL A 38 4.52 -22.00 -3.29
C VAL A 38 4.56 -20.51 -2.96
N PHE A 39 5.62 -20.10 -2.28
CA PHE A 39 5.93 -18.68 -2.09
C PHE A 39 7.34 -18.39 -2.59
N THR A 40 7.44 -17.58 -3.63
CA THR A 40 8.70 -17.12 -4.20
C THR A 40 8.95 -15.69 -3.74
N VAL A 41 9.96 -15.53 -2.88
CA VAL A 41 10.35 -14.21 -2.36
C VAL A 41 11.08 -13.44 -3.45
N THR A 42 10.68 -12.20 -3.70
CA THR A 42 11.36 -11.29 -4.64
C THR A 42 12.18 -10.23 -3.93
N SER A 43 11.74 -9.79 -2.75
CA SER A 43 12.42 -8.74 -2.00
C SER A 43 12.15 -8.88 -0.50
N VAL A 44 13.19 -8.61 0.30
CA VAL A 44 13.06 -8.41 1.75
C VAL A 44 13.77 -7.13 2.13
N ARG A 45 13.06 -6.21 2.73
CA ARG A 45 13.58 -4.90 3.11
C ARG A 45 13.22 -4.57 4.55
N LEU A 46 14.16 -3.94 5.26
CA LEU A 46 13.88 -3.32 6.55
C LEU A 46 13.66 -1.82 6.31
N MET A 47 12.45 -1.39 6.54
CA MET A 47 11.94 -0.06 6.23
C MET A 47 11.98 0.84 7.47
N ASN A 48 12.07 2.14 7.26
CA ASN A 48 12.04 3.16 8.31
C ASN A 48 13.12 2.95 9.38
N VAL A 49 14.34 2.62 8.97
CA VAL A 49 15.49 2.50 9.85
C VAL A 49 16.03 3.90 10.15
N ALA A 50 16.24 4.22 11.42
CA ALA A 50 16.83 5.51 11.81
C ALA A 50 18.26 5.65 11.23
N LYS A 51 18.56 6.80 10.62
CA LYS A 51 19.90 7.11 10.08
C LYS A 51 20.91 7.49 11.17
N LYS A 52 20.41 7.99 12.29
CA LYS A 52 21.27 8.51 13.39
C LYS A 52 21.47 7.45 14.46
N LEU A 53 22.72 7.31 14.87
CA LEU A 53 23.14 6.53 16.02
C LEU A 53 23.59 7.46 17.13
N TYR A 54 22.99 7.34 18.30
CA TYR A 54 23.38 8.10 19.49
C TYR A 54 24.24 7.25 20.43
N TYR A 55 25.40 7.74 20.80
CA TYR A 55 26.27 7.05 21.75
C TYR A 55 25.65 7.02 23.15
N VAL A 56 25.02 8.12 23.55
CA VAL A 56 24.25 8.22 24.80
C VAL A 56 22.79 8.00 24.48
N GLU A 57 22.09 7.28 25.33
CA GLU A 57 20.66 7.06 25.15
C GLU A 57 19.91 8.40 25.14
N SER A 58 19.20 8.66 24.04
CA SER A 58 18.33 9.83 23.96
C SER A 58 16.95 9.46 24.49
N ALA A 59 16.46 10.21 25.45
CA ALA A 59 15.22 9.88 26.13
C ALA A 59 13.96 10.04 25.27
N THR A 60 13.98 10.79 24.15
CA THR A 60 12.70 11.41 23.75
C THR A 60 12.43 11.63 22.28
N THR A 61 13.30 11.35 21.32
CA THR A 61 12.99 11.84 19.97
C THR A 61 12.77 10.70 18.97
N ALA A 62 11.50 10.52 18.60
CA ALA A 62 11.18 9.78 17.39
C ALA A 62 11.85 10.48 16.19
N PRO A 63 12.49 9.73 15.28
CA PRO A 63 13.07 10.33 14.08
C PRO A 63 11.94 10.91 13.21
N THR A 64 12.24 11.97 12.47
CA THR A 64 11.38 12.45 11.40
C THR A 64 11.47 11.51 10.19
N VAL A 65 10.49 11.53 9.29
CA VAL A 65 10.51 10.71 8.06
C VAL A 65 11.78 10.94 7.23
N ALA A 66 12.29 12.17 7.17
CA ALA A 66 13.54 12.51 6.46
C ALA A 66 14.79 11.87 7.08
N GLU A 67 14.74 11.48 8.34
CA GLU A 67 15.84 10.83 9.09
C GLU A 67 15.78 9.31 9.02
N LEU A 68 14.91 8.76 8.17
CA LEU A 68 14.77 7.32 7.96
C LEU A 68 15.43 6.86 6.66
N THR A 69 15.79 5.59 6.63
CA THR A 69 16.35 4.91 5.46
C THR A 69 15.81 3.48 5.37
N THR A 70 16.13 2.81 4.25
CA THR A 70 15.77 1.42 4.00
C THR A 70 17.00 0.57 3.87
N TYR A 71 17.01 -0.60 4.49
CA TYR A 71 18.03 -1.63 4.29
C TYR A 71 17.44 -2.76 3.45
N THR A 72 18.07 -3.03 2.31
CA THR A 72 17.70 -4.16 1.43
C THR A 72 18.60 -5.34 1.73
N SER A 73 18.09 -6.55 1.56
CA SER A 73 18.85 -7.78 1.68
C SER A 73 18.71 -8.64 0.43
N ASP A 74 19.83 -9.15 -0.05
CA ASP A 74 19.89 -10.10 -1.16
C ASP A 74 19.55 -11.53 -0.73
N ASN A 75 19.64 -11.82 0.58
CA ASN A 75 19.24 -13.10 1.13
C ASN A 75 17.79 -13.05 1.62
N THR A 76 16.98 -13.97 1.13
CA THR A 76 15.54 -13.96 1.34
C THR A 76 15.05 -14.88 2.46
N LYS A 77 15.89 -15.72 3.05
CA LYS A 77 15.45 -16.76 4.00
C LYS A 77 15.93 -16.55 5.43
N SER A 78 17.14 -16.07 5.61
CA SER A 78 17.71 -15.82 6.95
C SER A 78 18.57 -14.57 6.92
N ILE A 79 18.09 -13.53 7.58
CA ILE A 79 18.65 -12.19 7.50
C ILE A 79 18.89 -11.65 8.89
N ALA A 80 19.98 -10.88 9.06
CA ALA A 80 20.21 -10.12 10.27
C ALA A 80 20.69 -8.71 9.93
N TRP A 81 20.08 -7.72 10.57
CA TRP A 81 20.48 -6.32 10.51
C TRP A 81 20.90 -5.82 11.89
N TYR A 82 21.83 -4.88 11.89
CA TYR A 82 22.17 -4.09 13.07
C TYR A 82 21.70 -2.66 12.81
N VAL A 83 20.83 -2.15 13.66
CA VAL A 83 20.11 -0.90 13.42
C VAL A 83 20.20 0.03 14.62
N PRO A 84 20.23 1.36 14.38
CA PRO A 84 20.06 2.32 15.44
C PRO A 84 18.71 2.17 16.14
N GLU A 85 18.63 2.71 17.33
CA GLU A 85 17.39 2.86 18.07
C GLU A 85 16.39 3.72 17.29
N ASN A 86 15.11 3.31 17.28
CA ASN A 86 14.01 4.08 16.74
C ASN A 86 12.87 4.09 17.77
N LYS A 87 12.67 5.23 18.45
CA LYS A 87 11.58 5.41 19.41
C LYS A 87 10.34 5.98 18.71
N ALA A 88 9.75 5.19 17.81
CA ALA A 88 8.57 5.60 17.04
C ALA A 88 7.31 5.82 17.89
N GLY A 89 7.33 5.34 19.14
CA GLY A 89 6.24 5.52 20.09
C GLY A 89 5.33 4.31 20.21
N SER A 90 4.19 4.54 20.85
CA SER A 90 3.16 3.51 21.07
C SER A 90 1.76 4.09 20.90
N ASN A 91 0.79 3.21 20.68
CA ASN A 91 -0.64 3.53 20.61
C ASN A 91 -1.49 2.47 21.33
N SER A 92 -2.80 2.58 21.20
CA SER A 92 -3.76 1.71 21.88
C SER A 92 -4.12 0.41 21.12
N LEU A 93 -3.38 0.03 20.08
CA LEU A 93 -3.64 -1.22 19.36
C LEU A 93 -3.51 -2.44 20.25
N THR A 94 -4.49 -3.33 20.15
CA THR A 94 -4.54 -4.60 20.88
C THR A 94 -4.51 -5.82 19.96
N ASP A 95 -4.91 -5.66 18.68
CA ASP A 95 -4.88 -6.73 17.68
C ASP A 95 -3.65 -6.55 16.77
N TRP A 96 -2.84 -7.59 16.64
CA TRP A 96 -1.67 -7.63 15.75
C TRP A 96 -2.03 -7.49 14.28
N LYS A 97 -3.24 -7.85 13.88
CA LYS A 97 -3.75 -7.71 12.51
C LYS A 97 -4.00 -6.25 12.12
N ASP A 98 -4.07 -5.36 13.12
CA ASP A 98 -4.27 -3.93 12.91
C ASP A 98 -2.96 -3.15 12.78
N ARG A 99 -1.81 -3.82 12.78
CA ARG A 99 -0.50 -3.20 12.54
C ARG A 99 -0.27 -2.99 11.04
N TYR A 100 -0.89 -1.97 10.48
CA TYR A 100 -0.75 -1.56 9.08
C TYR A 100 -0.67 -0.03 8.98
N GLU A 101 -0.27 0.47 7.83
CA GLU A 101 0.16 1.85 7.58
C GLU A 101 -0.70 2.94 8.24
N ASP A 102 -2.03 2.86 8.13
CA ASP A 102 -2.92 3.89 8.68
C ASP A 102 -3.06 3.84 10.22
N ASN A 103 -2.66 2.76 10.84
CA ASN A 103 -2.85 2.51 12.27
C ASN A 103 -1.56 2.57 13.09
N VAL A 104 -0.42 2.76 12.44
CA VAL A 104 0.89 2.75 13.09
C VAL A 104 1.57 4.11 12.96
N PRO A 105 2.50 4.47 13.85
CA PRO A 105 3.29 5.67 13.65
C PRO A 105 4.03 5.66 12.30
N ALA A 106 3.99 6.76 11.56
CA ALA A 106 4.60 6.88 10.23
C ALA A 106 6.11 6.58 10.21
N THR A 107 6.78 6.69 11.36
CA THR A 107 8.21 6.43 11.53
C THR A 107 8.51 5.03 12.04
N ALA A 108 7.51 4.19 12.29
CA ALA A 108 7.70 2.84 12.83
C ALA A 108 8.53 1.97 11.88
N THR A 109 9.54 1.30 12.43
CA THR A 109 10.40 0.38 11.67
C THR A 109 9.63 -0.92 11.38
N TYR A 110 9.70 -1.41 10.13
CA TYR A 110 9.04 -2.66 9.74
C TYR A 110 9.82 -3.43 8.69
N ILE A 111 9.60 -4.74 8.65
CA ILE A 111 10.08 -5.62 7.58
C ILE A 111 8.99 -5.68 6.52
N LEU A 112 9.36 -5.44 5.26
CA LEU A 112 8.53 -5.65 4.07
C LEU A 112 9.06 -6.86 3.31
N ILE A 113 8.22 -7.88 3.18
CA ILE A 113 8.52 -9.11 2.44
C ILE A 113 7.62 -9.13 1.21
N GLU A 114 8.19 -9.08 0.02
CA GLU A 114 7.46 -9.09 -1.24
C GLU A 114 7.75 -10.39 -2.00
N GLY A 115 6.75 -10.87 -2.71
CA GLY A 115 6.91 -12.09 -3.49
C GLY A 115 5.63 -12.48 -4.24
N SER A 116 5.70 -13.67 -4.84
CA SER A 116 4.57 -14.30 -5.52
C SER A 116 4.12 -15.52 -4.72
N TYR A 117 2.86 -15.57 -4.37
CA TYR A 117 2.21 -16.68 -3.68
C TYR A 117 1.30 -17.43 -4.62
N THR A 118 1.52 -18.74 -4.73
CA THR A 118 0.68 -19.64 -5.52
C THR A 118 0.07 -20.68 -4.58
N PRO A 119 -1.24 -20.62 -4.31
CA PRO A 119 -1.92 -21.69 -3.56
C PRO A 119 -1.95 -22.98 -4.38
N LYS A 120 -2.03 -24.13 -3.71
CA LYS A 120 -2.12 -25.43 -4.36
C LYS A 120 -3.26 -25.44 -5.39
N GLY A 121 -2.91 -25.72 -6.65
CA GLY A 121 -3.89 -25.76 -7.76
C GLY A 121 -4.47 -24.39 -8.15
N GLY A 122 -3.93 -23.29 -7.63
CA GLY A 122 -4.38 -21.94 -7.91
C GLY A 122 -3.42 -21.13 -8.79
N ILE A 123 -3.75 -19.88 -9.01
CA ILE A 123 -2.98 -18.92 -9.81
C ILE A 123 -2.08 -18.10 -8.89
N ALA A 124 -0.85 -17.85 -9.37
CA ALA A 124 0.12 -16.97 -8.72
C ALA A 124 -0.48 -15.56 -8.53
N ARG A 125 -0.16 -14.94 -7.41
CA ARG A 125 -0.54 -13.56 -7.10
C ARG A 125 0.60 -12.84 -6.39
N ASP A 126 0.83 -11.59 -6.73
CA ASP A 126 1.76 -10.75 -6.00
C ASP A 126 1.20 -10.52 -4.60
N VAL A 127 2.09 -10.60 -3.62
CA VAL A 127 1.73 -10.41 -2.22
C VAL A 127 2.89 -9.75 -1.50
N ALA A 128 2.54 -8.87 -0.56
CA ALA A 128 3.50 -8.33 0.38
C ALA A 128 3.02 -8.54 1.81
N TYR A 129 3.97 -8.75 2.71
CA TYR A 129 3.72 -8.90 4.14
C TYR A 129 4.50 -7.82 4.89
N THR A 130 3.84 -7.13 5.81
CA THR A 130 4.46 -6.12 6.67
C THR A 130 4.57 -6.64 8.10
N ILE A 131 5.75 -6.52 8.71
CA ILE A 131 5.98 -6.92 10.10
C ILE A 131 6.62 -5.74 10.83
N TYR A 132 5.79 -5.00 11.56
CA TYR A 132 6.25 -3.87 12.36
C TYR A 132 7.00 -4.35 13.59
N LEU A 133 8.16 -3.74 13.87
CA LEU A 133 8.96 -4.02 15.05
C LEU A 133 8.39 -3.29 16.28
N GLY A 134 8.77 -3.75 17.47
CA GLY A 134 8.37 -3.16 18.75
C GLY A 134 8.57 -4.15 19.92
N ALA A 135 8.24 -3.75 21.12
CA ALA A 135 8.38 -4.59 22.31
C ALA A 135 7.38 -5.75 22.31
N GLY A 136 7.91 -6.93 22.47
CA GLY A 136 7.46 -8.28 22.24
C GLY A 136 6.01 -8.67 22.48
N ASP A 137 5.30 -8.16 23.45
CA ASP A 137 3.95 -8.62 23.86
C ASP A 137 2.82 -7.59 23.66
N LYS A 138 3.16 -6.38 23.21
CA LYS A 138 2.20 -5.28 23.02
C LYS A 138 2.02 -4.92 21.56
N ALA A 139 0.84 -5.16 21.02
CA ALA A 139 0.50 -4.81 19.63
C ALA A 139 0.68 -3.30 19.34
N GLY A 140 0.51 -2.45 20.33
CA GLY A 140 0.63 -1.00 20.20
C GLY A 140 2.04 -0.44 20.43
N ASP A 141 3.08 -1.25 20.64
CA ASP A 141 4.45 -0.75 20.78
C ASP A 141 5.21 -0.83 19.45
N PHE A 142 5.87 0.28 19.06
CA PHE A 142 6.62 0.41 17.81
C PHE A 142 8.07 0.88 18.04
N ASN A 143 8.56 0.74 19.25
CA ASN A 143 9.90 1.17 19.61
C ASN A 143 10.94 0.08 19.28
N VAL A 144 11.97 0.45 18.54
CA VAL A 144 13.18 -0.36 18.40
C VAL A 144 14.20 0.14 19.43
N VAL A 145 14.48 -0.69 20.43
CA VAL A 145 15.32 -0.34 21.57
C VAL A 145 16.73 -0.88 21.35
N ARG A 146 17.74 -0.04 21.62
CA ARG A 146 19.16 -0.44 21.59
C ARG A 146 19.44 -1.63 22.51
N ASN A 147 20.54 -2.32 22.28
CA ASN A 147 20.97 -3.51 23.02
C ASN A 147 19.95 -4.66 23.06
N THR A 148 18.95 -4.62 22.19
CA THR A 148 17.87 -5.62 22.11
C THR A 148 18.07 -6.50 20.88
N LYS A 149 17.77 -7.79 21.01
CA LYS A 149 17.70 -8.75 19.92
C LYS A 149 16.24 -9.03 19.57
N TYR A 150 15.81 -8.58 18.40
CA TYR A 150 14.53 -8.94 17.82
C TYR A 150 14.70 -10.18 16.94
N THR A 151 14.00 -11.26 17.29
CA THR A 151 13.98 -12.48 16.48
C THR A 151 12.59 -12.67 15.93
N ILE A 152 12.43 -12.51 14.63
CA ILE A 152 11.18 -12.62 13.92
C ILE A 152 11.16 -13.96 13.18
N ASN A 153 10.24 -14.85 13.56
CA ASN A 153 9.98 -16.10 12.86
C ASN A 153 8.67 -15.92 12.08
N ALA A 154 8.80 -15.61 10.79
CA ALA A 154 7.65 -15.36 9.92
C ALA A 154 7.29 -16.62 9.13
N ALA A 155 6.11 -17.16 9.37
CA ALA A 155 5.54 -18.26 8.62
C ALA A 155 4.51 -17.73 7.63
N ILE A 156 4.79 -17.88 6.33
CA ILE A 156 3.84 -17.50 5.29
C ILE A 156 2.78 -18.61 5.17
N LYS A 157 1.53 -18.28 5.53
CA LYS A 157 0.42 -19.26 5.57
C LYS A 157 -0.69 -18.98 4.57
N GLY A 158 -0.53 -17.97 3.72
CA GLY A 158 -1.53 -17.61 2.72
C GLY A 158 -1.73 -16.12 2.56
N THR A 159 -2.82 -15.77 1.92
CA THR A 159 -3.14 -14.40 1.49
C THR A 159 -4.43 -13.89 2.14
N ASN A 160 -4.53 -14.03 3.47
CA ASN A 160 -5.73 -13.64 4.21
C ASN A 160 -5.86 -12.11 4.30
N MET A 161 -6.78 -11.53 3.56
CA MET A 161 -7.05 -10.09 3.53
C MET A 161 -7.69 -9.54 4.81
N ASN A 162 -8.19 -10.40 5.71
CA ASN A 162 -8.67 -10.00 7.04
C ASN A 162 -7.52 -9.75 8.04
N ASP A 163 -6.28 -9.92 7.60
CA ASP A 163 -5.08 -9.51 8.31
C ASP A 163 -4.50 -8.27 7.64
N GLY A 164 -4.53 -7.13 8.30
CA GLY A 164 -4.04 -5.86 7.74
C GLY A 164 -2.55 -5.83 7.40
N ARG A 165 -1.79 -6.83 7.87
CA ARG A 165 -0.38 -7.00 7.52
C ARG A 165 -0.16 -7.64 6.15
N VAL A 166 -1.22 -8.12 5.50
CA VAL A 166 -1.17 -8.82 4.21
C VAL A 166 -1.71 -7.92 3.10
N LEU A 167 -0.90 -7.71 2.08
CA LEU A 167 -1.20 -6.91 0.90
C LEU A 167 -1.25 -7.84 -0.31
N VAL A 168 -2.42 -8.02 -0.91
CA VAL A 168 -2.64 -8.94 -2.02
C VAL A 168 -2.79 -8.17 -3.33
N GLY A 169 -2.12 -8.63 -4.38
CA GLY A 169 -2.18 -8.07 -5.72
C GLY A 169 -1.18 -6.92 -5.94
N LYS A 170 -0.97 -6.59 -7.20
CA LYS A 170 -0.14 -5.47 -7.63
C LYS A 170 -0.80 -4.15 -7.22
N ASP A 171 -0.05 -3.26 -6.59
CA ASP A 171 -0.55 -1.97 -6.16
C ASP A 171 -0.71 -1.02 -7.35
N LEU A 172 -1.91 -0.51 -7.53
CA LEU A 172 -2.25 0.49 -8.53
C LEU A 172 -2.26 1.91 -7.93
N SER A 173 -2.22 2.03 -6.60
CA SER A 173 -2.13 3.33 -5.95
C SER A 173 -0.81 3.98 -6.34
N ALA A 174 -0.84 5.24 -6.71
CA ALA A 174 0.38 6.01 -6.93
C ALA A 174 1.20 6.04 -5.62
N ALA A 175 2.51 5.97 -5.73
CA ALA A 175 3.40 6.21 -4.60
C ALA A 175 3.09 7.60 -4.02
N GLY A 176 2.44 7.62 -2.86
CA GLY A 176 1.95 8.84 -2.24
C GLY A 176 0.47 8.73 -1.84
N THR A 177 -0.18 9.85 -1.69
CA THR A 177 -1.47 10.00 -1.02
C THR A 177 -2.68 10.08 -1.96
N GLN A 178 -2.50 9.92 -3.27
CA GLN A 178 -3.56 10.17 -4.24
C GLN A 178 -4.12 8.87 -4.81
N THR A 179 -5.44 8.74 -4.78
CA THR A 179 -6.19 7.66 -5.43
C THR A 179 -6.85 8.19 -6.70
N ALA A 180 -6.61 7.56 -7.84
CA ALA A 180 -7.33 7.87 -9.07
C ALA A 180 -8.78 7.35 -8.99
N ASN A 181 -9.70 7.94 -9.77
CA ASN A 181 -11.05 7.42 -9.95
C ASN A 181 -11.14 6.33 -11.04
N CYS A 182 -10.14 6.25 -11.89
CA CYS A 182 -10.05 5.27 -12.95
C CYS A 182 -8.66 4.62 -12.95
N TYR A 183 -8.64 3.30 -13.04
CA TYR A 183 -7.42 2.50 -13.18
C TYR A 183 -7.46 1.74 -14.50
N VAL A 184 -6.38 1.85 -15.25
CA VAL A 184 -6.17 1.06 -16.47
C VAL A 184 -5.30 -0.13 -16.15
N VAL A 185 -5.76 -1.33 -16.48
CA VAL A 185 -5.10 -2.58 -16.13
C VAL A 185 -4.84 -3.42 -17.39
N ASN A 186 -3.63 -3.96 -17.50
CA ASN A 186 -3.24 -4.79 -18.61
C ASN A 186 -3.71 -6.24 -18.39
N THR A 187 -4.53 -6.75 -19.31
CA THR A 187 -5.06 -8.12 -19.26
C THR A 187 -4.03 -9.18 -19.61
N THR A 188 -2.88 -8.81 -20.20
CA THR A 188 -1.79 -9.75 -20.52
C THR A 188 -0.84 -9.98 -19.36
N ASP A 189 -0.96 -9.24 -18.24
CA ASP A 189 -0.16 -9.48 -17.05
C ASP A 189 -0.42 -10.92 -16.53
N ALA A 190 0.65 -11.66 -16.25
CA ALA A 190 0.55 -13.01 -15.72
C ALA A 190 -0.11 -13.05 -14.34
N ASN A 191 0.11 -12.01 -13.55
CA ASN A 191 -0.54 -11.79 -12.28
C ASN A 191 -1.83 -10.99 -12.51
N LYS A 192 -2.96 -11.62 -12.31
CA LYS A 192 -4.28 -11.03 -12.53
C LYS A 192 -4.87 -10.38 -11.28
N TRP A 193 -4.10 -10.26 -10.20
CA TRP A 193 -4.55 -9.68 -8.95
C TRP A 193 -4.01 -8.26 -8.77
N TYR A 194 -4.89 -7.34 -8.40
CA TYR A 194 -4.59 -5.93 -8.23
C TYR A 194 -5.26 -5.37 -6.98
N ARG A 195 -4.69 -4.29 -6.44
CA ARG A 195 -5.26 -3.54 -5.34
C ARG A 195 -5.08 -2.05 -5.54
N PHE A 196 -5.94 -1.26 -4.91
CA PHE A 196 -5.76 0.17 -4.75
C PHE A 196 -6.37 0.64 -3.43
N LYS A 197 -5.82 1.73 -2.86
CA LYS A 197 -6.31 2.32 -1.61
C LYS A 197 -7.71 2.89 -1.81
N ALA A 198 -8.66 2.53 -0.96
CA ALA A 198 -10.06 2.88 -1.09
C ALA A 198 -10.64 3.55 0.17
N THR A 199 -9.80 4.29 0.89
CA THR A 199 -10.17 5.01 2.12
C THR A 199 -10.37 6.52 1.91
N ILE A 200 -10.24 6.99 0.66
CA ILE A 200 -10.40 8.40 0.29
C ILE A 200 -11.36 8.50 -0.88
N ARG A 201 -12.30 9.42 -0.81
CA ARG A 201 -13.28 9.72 -1.86
C ARG A 201 -12.65 10.57 -2.96
N GLY A 202 -13.20 10.53 -4.15
CA GLY A 202 -12.78 11.34 -5.29
C GLY A 202 -11.51 10.83 -5.96
N ASN A 203 -10.86 11.71 -6.71
CA ASN A 203 -9.61 11.42 -7.42
C ASN A 203 -8.37 11.54 -6.52
N GLY A 204 -8.53 11.74 -5.21
CA GLY A 204 -7.43 11.91 -4.27
C GLY A 204 -6.67 13.22 -4.40
N ALA A 205 -7.11 14.16 -5.24
CA ALA A 205 -6.44 15.46 -5.36
C ALA A 205 -6.57 16.28 -4.07
N ALA A 206 -5.44 16.70 -3.53
CA ALA A 206 -5.38 17.37 -2.21
C ALA A 206 -5.97 18.80 -2.21
N THR A 207 -6.29 19.36 -3.35
CA THR A 207 -6.37 20.84 -3.48
C THR A 207 -7.69 21.40 -4.01
N SER A 208 -8.64 20.56 -4.44
CA SER A 208 -9.91 21.06 -4.94
C SER A 208 -11.08 20.19 -4.51
N ALA A 209 -12.11 20.81 -3.98
CA ALA A 209 -13.42 20.19 -3.84
C ALA A 209 -13.96 19.81 -5.22
N GLN A 210 -14.65 18.68 -5.30
CA GLN A 210 -15.35 18.27 -6.50
C GLN A 210 -16.83 18.58 -6.34
N ILE A 211 -17.44 19.12 -7.39
CA ILE A 211 -18.87 19.39 -7.40
C ILE A 211 -19.59 18.08 -7.70
N SER A 212 -20.45 17.64 -6.80
CA SER A 212 -21.34 16.52 -7.06
C SER A 212 -22.44 16.91 -8.05
N TYR A 213 -23.11 15.93 -8.65
CA TYR A 213 -24.25 16.15 -9.53
C TYR A 213 -25.38 16.94 -8.84
N THR A 214 -25.49 16.85 -7.54
CA THR A 214 -26.49 17.60 -6.74
C THR A 214 -26.03 19.03 -6.39
N GLY A 215 -24.87 19.47 -6.85
CA GLY A 215 -24.31 20.78 -6.54
C GLY A 215 -23.67 20.90 -5.15
N THR A 216 -23.60 19.80 -4.40
CA THR A 216 -22.91 19.76 -3.11
C THR A 216 -21.44 19.49 -3.34
N ASP A 217 -20.56 20.32 -2.79
CA ASP A 217 -19.13 20.10 -2.87
C ASP A 217 -18.73 18.83 -2.13
N ILE A 218 -17.93 17.99 -2.82
CA ILE A 218 -17.28 16.86 -2.20
C ILE A 218 -15.92 17.35 -1.73
N PRO A 219 -15.64 17.36 -0.41
CA PRO A 219 -14.36 17.81 0.09
C PRO A 219 -13.20 17.01 -0.53
N ALA A 220 -12.14 17.72 -0.89
CA ALA A 220 -10.91 17.06 -1.35
C ALA A 220 -10.38 16.14 -0.24
N ASN A 221 -9.93 14.94 -0.63
CA ASN A 221 -9.41 13.93 0.30
C ASN A 221 -10.38 13.52 1.41
N GLU A 222 -11.68 13.62 1.19
CA GLU A 222 -12.64 13.13 2.17
C GLU A 222 -12.40 11.66 2.47
N ARG A 223 -12.08 11.36 3.73
CA ARG A 223 -11.90 10.00 4.20
C ARG A 223 -13.24 9.29 4.30
N ILE A 224 -13.25 8.05 3.87
CA ILE A 224 -14.38 7.13 4.00
C ILE A 224 -13.94 5.91 4.82
N ALA A 225 -14.88 5.25 5.48
CA ALA A 225 -14.65 4.08 6.30
C ALA A 225 -15.46 2.88 5.76
N PRO A 226 -15.00 2.23 4.70
CA PRO A 226 -15.63 1.03 4.18
C PRO A 226 -15.39 -0.17 5.10
N ASP A 227 -16.34 -1.09 5.09
CA ASP A 227 -16.21 -2.43 5.69
C ASP A 227 -16.22 -3.54 4.63
N ASN A 228 -16.64 -3.22 3.40
CA ASN A 228 -16.66 -4.16 2.29
C ASN A 228 -16.52 -3.47 0.93
N ALA A 229 -16.39 -4.27 -0.13
CA ALA A 229 -16.39 -3.82 -1.52
C ALA A 229 -17.21 -4.76 -2.39
N ALA A 230 -17.76 -4.23 -3.47
CA ALA A 230 -18.56 -5.00 -4.42
C ALA A 230 -18.36 -4.52 -5.85
N LEU A 231 -18.53 -5.44 -6.80
CA LEU A 231 -18.76 -5.12 -8.20
C LEU A 231 -20.13 -4.47 -8.33
N VAL A 232 -20.19 -3.27 -8.92
CA VAL A 232 -21.45 -2.55 -9.20
C VAL A 232 -21.94 -2.87 -10.59
N TRP A 233 -21.02 -2.86 -11.54
CA TRP A 233 -21.31 -3.06 -12.95
C TRP A 233 -20.05 -3.51 -13.68
N GLU A 234 -20.23 -4.30 -14.74
CA GLU A 234 -19.14 -4.65 -15.66
C GLU A 234 -19.68 -4.79 -17.09
N THR A 235 -18.80 -4.61 -18.06
CA THR A 235 -19.12 -4.90 -19.45
C THR A 235 -19.27 -6.41 -19.61
N ARG A 236 -20.50 -6.84 -19.88
CA ARG A 236 -20.82 -8.19 -20.33
C ARG A 236 -21.71 -8.09 -21.56
N GLU A 237 -21.32 -8.73 -22.63
CA GLU A 237 -22.19 -8.92 -23.79
C GLU A 237 -22.58 -10.39 -23.86
N GLY A 238 -23.81 -10.71 -23.50
CA GLY A 238 -24.33 -12.08 -23.51
C GLY A 238 -23.53 -13.02 -22.63
N ASP A 239 -23.10 -14.16 -23.19
CA ASP A 239 -22.34 -15.21 -22.48
C ASP A 239 -20.83 -14.92 -22.38
N LYS A 240 -20.40 -13.68 -22.60
CA LYS A 240 -18.97 -13.33 -22.52
C LYS A 240 -18.43 -13.47 -21.12
N ALA A 241 -17.13 -13.79 -21.07
CA ALA A 241 -16.36 -13.90 -19.85
C ALA A 241 -16.44 -12.61 -19.00
N PRO A 242 -16.42 -12.72 -17.67
CA PRO A 242 -16.43 -11.57 -16.78
C PRO A 242 -15.17 -10.71 -16.96
N THR A 243 -15.31 -9.40 -16.82
CA THR A 243 -14.18 -8.47 -16.73
C THR A 243 -13.42 -8.68 -15.43
N LEU A 244 -14.14 -8.90 -14.31
CA LEU A 244 -13.58 -9.18 -13.00
C LEU A 244 -14.13 -10.50 -12.44
N ASP A 245 -13.24 -11.40 -12.02
CA ASP A 245 -13.60 -12.65 -11.34
C ASP A 245 -13.84 -12.49 -9.84
N TYR A 246 -13.24 -11.45 -9.25
CA TYR A 246 -13.29 -11.23 -7.82
C TYR A 246 -13.17 -9.74 -7.50
N VAL A 247 -13.94 -9.31 -6.52
CA VAL A 247 -13.83 -8.00 -5.86
C VAL A 247 -13.98 -8.21 -4.36
N GLY A 248 -13.07 -7.67 -3.58
CA GLY A 248 -13.11 -7.74 -2.11
C GLY A 248 -12.45 -6.53 -1.47
N TYR A 249 -12.62 -6.42 -0.16
CA TYR A 249 -12.05 -5.36 0.65
C TYR A 249 -11.10 -5.96 1.69
N SER A 250 -9.93 -5.37 1.85
CA SER A 250 -8.94 -5.82 2.83
C SER A 250 -8.97 -4.96 4.08
N ARG A 251 -8.60 -5.54 5.22
CA ARG A 251 -8.59 -4.86 6.53
C ARG A 251 -7.76 -3.57 6.54
N ASN A 252 -6.73 -3.49 5.70
CA ASN A 252 -5.86 -2.31 5.56
C ASN A 252 -6.36 -1.27 4.55
N GLY A 253 -7.62 -1.33 4.17
CA GLY A 253 -8.27 -0.26 3.40
C GLY A 253 -8.08 -0.31 1.89
N TYR A 254 -7.79 -1.48 1.32
CA TYR A 254 -7.68 -1.64 -0.13
C TYR A 254 -8.89 -2.37 -0.70
N ILE A 255 -9.37 -1.92 -1.86
CA ILE A 255 -10.12 -2.79 -2.75
C ILE A 255 -9.10 -3.69 -3.46
N VAL A 256 -9.36 -4.99 -3.40
CA VAL A 256 -8.58 -6.04 -4.08
C VAL A 256 -9.49 -6.68 -5.12
N PHE A 257 -9.00 -6.81 -6.34
CA PHE A 257 -9.76 -7.45 -7.41
C PHE A 257 -8.88 -8.37 -8.24
N LYS A 258 -9.52 -9.35 -8.88
CA LYS A 258 -8.91 -10.27 -9.83
C LYS A 258 -9.55 -10.07 -11.20
N LEU A 259 -8.73 -9.97 -12.25
CA LEU A 259 -9.23 -9.94 -13.61
C LEU A 259 -9.90 -11.27 -13.97
N GLY A 260 -10.99 -11.17 -14.70
CA GLY A 260 -11.62 -12.29 -15.38
C GLY A 260 -10.89 -12.69 -16.65
N GLU A 261 -11.59 -13.44 -17.49
CA GLU A 261 -11.04 -13.95 -18.76
C GLU A 261 -11.29 -12.99 -19.95
N ALA A 262 -12.05 -11.93 -19.75
CA ALA A 262 -12.28 -10.93 -20.79
C ALA A 262 -10.95 -10.25 -21.17
N THR A 263 -10.69 -10.11 -22.47
CA THR A 263 -9.49 -9.47 -23.00
C THR A 263 -9.56 -7.95 -22.94
N GLU A 264 -10.76 -7.41 -22.95
CA GLU A 264 -11.05 -5.97 -22.82
C GLU A 264 -12.39 -5.79 -22.12
N GLY A 265 -12.51 -4.72 -21.35
CA GLY A 265 -13.77 -4.43 -20.67
C GLY A 265 -13.66 -3.26 -19.71
N ASN A 266 -14.82 -2.94 -19.15
CA ASN A 266 -14.96 -1.93 -18.14
C ASN A 266 -15.69 -2.53 -16.93
N ALA A 267 -15.31 -2.13 -15.74
CA ALA A 267 -16.02 -2.48 -14.52
C ALA A 267 -16.07 -1.28 -13.58
N VAL A 268 -17.11 -1.21 -12.78
CA VAL A 268 -17.23 -0.26 -11.67
C VAL A 268 -17.26 -1.04 -10.37
N VAL A 269 -16.31 -0.74 -9.49
CA VAL A 269 -16.24 -1.33 -8.16
C VAL A 269 -16.52 -0.27 -7.10
N ALA A 270 -17.21 -0.64 -6.04
CA ALA A 270 -17.59 0.28 -4.97
C ALA A 270 -17.00 -0.14 -3.62
N ALA A 271 -16.53 0.85 -2.86
CA ALA A 271 -16.33 0.74 -1.42
C ALA A 271 -17.66 1.00 -0.71
N LYS A 272 -18.03 0.14 0.23
CA LYS A 272 -19.33 0.17 0.89
C LYS A 272 -19.17 0.09 2.41
N ASN A 273 -20.19 0.59 3.11
CA ASN A 273 -20.41 0.31 4.53
C ASN A 273 -21.78 -0.36 4.65
N GLY A 274 -21.78 -1.64 4.98
CA GLY A 274 -22.94 -2.48 4.84
C GLY A 274 -23.50 -2.47 3.41
N ALA A 275 -24.75 -2.05 3.25
CA ALA A 275 -25.39 -1.92 1.94
C ALA A 275 -25.11 -0.58 1.24
N THR A 276 -24.64 0.45 1.96
CA THR A 276 -24.46 1.80 1.45
C THR A 276 -23.17 1.94 0.67
N THR A 277 -23.24 2.42 -0.57
CA THR A 277 -22.08 2.79 -1.38
C THR A 277 -21.52 4.12 -0.89
N LEU A 278 -20.24 4.11 -0.48
CA LEU A 278 -19.54 5.31 -0.03
C LEU A 278 -18.86 6.03 -1.20
N TRP A 279 -18.25 5.27 -2.10
CA TRP A 279 -17.62 5.74 -3.33
C TRP A 279 -17.42 4.60 -4.32
N SER A 280 -17.16 4.94 -5.60
CA SER A 280 -16.90 3.95 -6.65
C SER A 280 -15.74 4.37 -7.56
N TRP A 281 -15.08 3.37 -8.15
CA TRP A 281 -13.98 3.55 -9.09
C TRP A 281 -14.24 2.74 -10.35
N HIS A 282 -13.76 3.29 -11.45
CA HIS A 282 -13.79 2.65 -12.75
C HIS A 282 -12.51 1.83 -12.97
N ILE A 283 -12.66 0.59 -13.40
CA ILE A 283 -11.57 -0.29 -13.83
C ILE A 283 -11.72 -0.50 -15.32
N TRP A 284 -10.73 -0.08 -16.07
CA TRP A 284 -10.65 -0.32 -17.50
C TRP A 284 -9.58 -1.36 -17.78
N THR A 285 -9.98 -2.49 -18.38
CA THR A 285 -9.10 -3.60 -18.73
C THR A 285 -8.82 -3.59 -20.23
N THR A 286 -7.56 -3.70 -20.63
CA THR A 286 -7.15 -3.72 -22.04
C THR A 286 -5.84 -4.46 -22.23
N ALA A 287 -5.67 -5.17 -23.35
CA ALA A 287 -4.44 -5.90 -23.66
C ALA A 287 -3.32 -4.98 -24.15
N ALA A 288 -3.64 -3.80 -24.65
CA ALA A 288 -2.68 -2.93 -25.33
C ALA A 288 -2.93 -1.45 -25.01
N PHE A 289 -2.79 -1.07 -23.71
CA PHE A 289 -2.78 0.35 -23.39
C PHE A 289 -1.44 0.98 -23.79
N ASP A 290 -1.45 1.72 -24.89
CA ASP A 290 -0.35 2.60 -25.27
C ASP A 290 -0.74 4.05 -24.96
N ARG A 291 -0.08 4.64 -23.99
CA ARG A 291 -0.26 6.05 -23.62
C ARG A 291 0.04 6.98 -24.81
N ASN A 292 0.97 6.60 -25.66
CA ASN A 292 1.36 7.35 -26.86
C ASN A 292 0.43 7.08 -28.03
N GLY A 293 -0.35 6.00 -27.98
CA GLY A 293 -1.31 5.59 -28.98
C GLY A 293 -2.71 6.20 -28.81
N ILE A 294 -2.92 7.05 -27.80
CA ILE A 294 -4.17 7.78 -27.63
C ILE A 294 -4.36 8.75 -28.81
N LYS A 295 -5.36 8.50 -29.64
CA LYS A 295 -5.70 9.36 -30.76
C LYS A 295 -6.63 10.47 -30.30
N VAL A 296 -6.34 11.67 -30.72
CA VAL A 296 -7.25 12.81 -30.58
C VAL A 296 -8.05 12.93 -31.85
N GLN A 297 -9.35 12.73 -31.76
CA GLN A 297 -10.26 12.95 -32.88
C GLN A 297 -10.80 14.37 -32.84
N THR A 298 -10.83 15.03 -33.99
CA THR A 298 -11.42 16.35 -34.13
C THR A 298 -12.84 16.21 -34.65
N TYR A 299 -13.77 16.74 -33.89
CA TYR A 299 -15.19 16.79 -34.24
C TYR A 299 -15.56 18.24 -34.55
N GLU A 300 -16.31 18.42 -35.61
CA GLU A 300 -16.89 19.73 -35.97
C GLU A 300 -18.37 19.76 -35.59
N THR A 301 -18.81 20.85 -34.96
CA THR A 301 -20.25 21.13 -34.85
C THR A 301 -20.80 21.47 -36.22
N ARG A 302 -21.83 20.77 -36.65
CA ARG A 302 -22.56 21.10 -37.84
C ARG A 302 -23.88 21.77 -37.48
N PRO A 303 -24.29 22.85 -38.16
CA PRO A 303 -25.63 23.38 -37.99
C PRO A 303 -26.64 22.30 -38.39
N ARG A 304 -27.70 22.15 -37.60
CA ARG A 304 -28.77 21.19 -37.87
C ARG A 304 -29.54 21.68 -39.11
N ASN A 305 -29.53 20.88 -40.17
CA ASN A 305 -30.26 21.24 -41.38
C ASN A 305 -31.74 21.56 -41.08
N GLY A 306 -32.19 22.73 -41.49
CA GLY A 306 -33.60 23.13 -41.44
C GLY A 306 -34.01 24.10 -40.31
N LEU A 307 -33.10 24.56 -39.49
CA LEU A 307 -33.38 25.60 -38.50
C LEU A 307 -32.67 26.90 -38.89
N ALA A 308 -33.39 27.85 -39.44
CA ALA A 308 -32.85 29.15 -39.87
C ALA A 308 -32.18 29.96 -38.74
N SER A 309 -32.53 29.69 -37.49
CA SER A 309 -31.95 30.33 -36.30
C SER A 309 -30.54 29.86 -35.95
N TYR A 310 -29.95 28.89 -36.66
CA TYR A 310 -28.61 28.39 -36.41
C TYR A 310 -27.62 28.67 -37.56
N ALA A 311 -28.01 29.54 -38.49
CA ALA A 311 -27.13 29.93 -39.61
C ALA A 311 -25.84 30.63 -39.17
N ASP A 312 -25.83 31.25 -37.99
CA ASP A 312 -24.68 31.96 -37.43
C ASP A 312 -23.83 31.14 -36.47
N ILE A 313 -24.06 29.83 -36.31
CA ILE A 313 -23.19 29.01 -35.50
C ILE A 313 -21.88 28.79 -36.26
N THR A 314 -20.87 29.55 -35.90
CA THR A 314 -19.50 29.34 -36.35
C THR A 314 -19.12 27.88 -36.05
N LYS A 315 -18.63 27.18 -37.06
CA LYS A 315 -18.06 25.83 -36.87
C LYS A 315 -17.10 25.86 -35.70
N ARG A 316 -17.36 25.05 -34.70
CA ARG A 316 -16.42 24.86 -33.58
C ARG A 316 -15.82 23.49 -33.70
N GLU A 317 -14.51 23.44 -33.65
CA GLU A 317 -13.76 22.21 -33.55
C GLU A 317 -13.60 21.82 -32.09
N PHE A 318 -13.92 20.56 -31.78
CA PHE A 318 -13.68 19.95 -30.49
C PHE A 318 -12.69 18.81 -30.66
N LYS A 319 -11.66 18.82 -29.88
CA LYS A 319 -10.71 17.71 -29.81
C LYS A 319 -11.12 16.79 -28.67
N MET A 320 -11.46 15.57 -29.01
CA MET A 320 -11.81 14.53 -28.04
C MET A 320 -10.86 13.35 -28.20
N MET A 321 -10.48 12.75 -27.07
CA MET A 321 -9.75 11.50 -27.13
C MET A 321 -10.63 10.39 -27.69
N ASP A 322 -10.04 9.42 -28.39
CA ASP A 322 -10.72 8.29 -29.00
C ASP A 322 -11.26 7.29 -27.96
N ARG A 323 -11.04 7.56 -26.69
CA ARG A 323 -11.49 6.72 -25.58
C ARG A 323 -11.77 7.54 -24.33
N ASN A 324 -12.66 7.03 -23.50
CA ASN A 324 -12.95 7.64 -22.21
C ASN A 324 -11.86 7.24 -21.20
N LEU A 325 -11.25 8.21 -20.55
CA LEU A 325 -10.26 7.99 -19.49
C LEU A 325 -10.85 8.04 -18.08
N GLY A 326 -12.18 8.01 -17.95
CA GLY A 326 -12.88 8.00 -16.68
C GLY A 326 -13.18 9.38 -16.13
#